data_bee1fb1b2480464d5be500bcae8ad0ff
#
_entry.id   bee1fb1b2480464d5be500bcae8ad0ff
#
_cell.length_a   1.000
_cell.length_b   1.000
_cell.length_c   1.000
_cell.angle_alpha   90.00
_cell.angle_beta   90.00
_cell.angle_gamma   90.00
#
_symmetry.space_group_name_H-M   'P 1'
#
loop_
_entity.id
_entity.type
_entity.pdbx_description
1 polymer ?
#
loop_
_entity_poly.entity_id
_entity_poly.type
_entity_poly.pdbx_seq_one_letter_code
_entity_poly.pdbx_strand_id
1 'polypeptide(L)'
;FATWTDIIVRKDYGNWHIGGLVEYCSIDKGHGLKNNEVVLRPVVGYNPLSWLRLQFQVDFLYSFYTGFYLRYLPDVSFHWKASDFRFSFRNRVQFSQHVKTDKFSYAVRNRFKVDYMIPKSPVSVHLATEPYWWDRFIKTRYYLGADFKINKNLSLTADYVRYQHYDAGKPDQNVVYLVVYVRL
;
A
#
# COMPACT_ATOMS: atom_id res chain seq x y z
N PHE A 1 10.52 -8.96 12.40
CA PHE A 1 9.91 -9.49 11.17
C PHE A 1 8.39 -9.31 11.22
N ALA A 2 7.75 -9.10 10.08
CA ALA A 2 6.28 -9.03 10.00
C ALA A 2 5.78 -9.67 8.70
N THR A 3 4.49 -10.01 8.67
CA THR A 3 3.79 -10.40 7.45
C THR A 3 2.58 -9.53 7.23
N TRP A 4 2.30 -9.19 5.98
CA TRP A 4 1.10 -8.49 5.56
C TRP A 4 0.42 -9.27 4.46
N THR A 5 -0.89 -9.29 4.51
CA THR A 5 -1.70 -9.92 3.48
C THR A 5 -2.87 -9.01 3.15
N ASP A 6 -3.00 -8.64 1.88
CA ASP A 6 -4.11 -7.84 1.37
C ASP A 6 -4.96 -8.68 0.41
N ILE A 7 -6.27 -8.51 0.52
CA ILE A 7 -7.22 -8.91 -0.50
C ILE A 7 -7.86 -7.63 -1.03
N ILE A 8 -7.65 -7.34 -2.31
CA ILE A 8 -8.16 -6.15 -2.98
C ILE A 8 -9.21 -6.57 -3.99
N VAL A 9 -10.39 -5.99 -3.90
CA VAL A 9 -11.47 -6.16 -4.88
C VAL A 9 -11.74 -4.81 -5.52
N ARG A 10 -11.85 -4.78 -6.85
CA ARG A 10 -12.09 -3.56 -7.61
C ARG A 10 -13.01 -3.80 -8.78
N LYS A 11 -13.87 -2.83 -9.05
CA LYS A 11 -14.69 -2.74 -10.25
C LYS A 11 -14.52 -1.39 -10.92
N ASP A 12 -14.36 -1.40 -12.25
CA ASP A 12 -14.20 -0.20 -13.06
C ASP A 12 -15.53 0.17 -13.75
N TYR A 13 -15.85 1.48 -13.75
CA TYR A 13 -17.03 2.07 -14.39
C TYR A 13 -16.57 3.29 -15.21
N GLY A 14 -16.22 3.07 -16.48
CA GLY A 14 -15.61 4.13 -17.29
C GLY A 14 -14.33 4.67 -16.65
N ASN A 15 -14.30 5.96 -16.37
CA ASN A 15 -13.16 6.61 -15.72
C ASN A 15 -13.16 6.44 -14.18
N TRP A 16 -14.24 5.92 -13.60
CA TRP A 16 -14.34 5.68 -12.17
C TRP A 16 -13.93 4.26 -11.80
N HIS A 17 -13.44 4.08 -10.60
CA HIS A 17 -13.31 2.77 -10.00
C HIS A 17 -13.76 2.81 -8.54
N ILE A 18 -14.40 1.73 -8.13
CA ILE A 18 -14.83 1.51 -6.75
C ILE A 18 -14.26 0.17 -6.31
N GLY A 19 -13.88 0.08 -5.07
CA GLY A 19 -13.35 -1.16 -4.54
C GLY A 19 -13.19 -1.14 -3.04
N GLY A 20 -12.53 -2.15 -2.56
CA GLY A 20 -12.16 -2.28 -1.17
C GLY A 20 -10.94 -3.16 -1.00
N LEU A 21 -10.36 -3.06 0.17
CA LEU A 21 -9.22 -3.86 0.60
C LEU A 21 -9.46 -4.33 2.03
N VAL A 22 -9.11 -5.58 2.27
CA VAL A 22 -8.91 -6.09 3.63
C VAL A 22 -7.43 -6.38 3.78
N GLU A 23 -6.80 -5.77 4.80
CA GLU A 23 -5.39 -5.97 5.15
C GLU A 23 -5.32 -6.67 6.51
N TYR A 24 -4.49 -7.70 6.59
CA TYR A 24 -4.14 -8.36 7.83
C TYR A 24 -2.64 -8.30 8.04
N CYS A 25 -2.24 -7.83 9.22
CA CYS A 25 -0.83 -7.72 9.59
C CYS A 25 -0.54 -8.56 10.84
N SER A 26 0.58 -9.29 10.81
CA SER A 26 1.14 -9.88 12.01
C SER A 26 2.60 -9.48 12.19
N ILE A 27 3.08 -9.47 13.42
CA ILE A 27 4.43 -9.04 13.79
C ILE A 27 5.06 -10.07 14.72
N ASP A 28 6.33 -10.38 14.50
CA ASP A 28 7.14 -11.16 15.43
C ASP A 28 7.74 -10.23 16.50
N LYS A 29 7.46 -10.56 17.76
CA LYS A 29 7.99 -9.88 18.95
C LYS A 29 8.97 -10.76 19.73
N GLY A 30 9.68 -11.68 19.06
CA GLY A 30 10.64 -12.59 19.67
C GLY A 30 10.06 -13.93 20.16
N HIS A 31 8.74 -14.12 20.06
CA HIS A 31 8.01 -15.34 20.47
C HIS A 31 7.05 -15.85 19.39
N GLY A 32 7.39 -15.63 18.11
CA GLY A 32 6.57 -15.95 16.95
C GLY A 32 5.61 -14.83 16.53
N LEU A 33 4.93 -15.06 15.41
CA LEU A 33 4.01 -14.09 14.81
C LEU A 33 2.76 -13.90 15.68
N LYS A 34 2.43 -12.66 15.99
CA LYS A 34 1.21 -12.24 16.72
C LYS A 34 0.39 -11.28 15.88
N ASN A 35 -0.93 -11.33 16.04
CA ASN A 35 -1.84 -10.39 15.41
C ASN A 35 -1.44 -8.96 15.77
N ASN A 36 -1.32 -8.11 14.75
CA ASN A 36 -0.95 -6.71 14.93
C ASN A 36 -2.08 -5.77 14.52
N GLU A 37 -2.53 -5.85 13.26
CA GLU A 37 -3.54 -4.94 12.73
C GLU A 37 -4.45 -5.66 11.73
N VAL A 38 -5.71 -5.22 11.69
CA VAL A 38 -6.67 -5.52 10.63
C VAL A 38 -7.18 -4.19 10.07
N VAL A 39 -7.23 -4.06 8.75
CA VAL A 39 -7.73 -2.86 8.07
C VAL A 39 -8.82 -3.25 7.08
N LEU A 40 -9.95 -2.57 7.15
CA LEU A 40 -10.94 -2.52 6.08
C LEU A 40 -10.83 -1.16 5.39
N ARG A 41 -10.64 -1.16 4.06
CA ARG A 41 -10.39 0.06 3.29
C ARG A 41 -11.30 0.15 2.07
N PRO A 42 -12.46 0.78 2.14
CA PRO A 42 -13.20 1.22 0.95
C PRO A 42 -12.37 2.24 0.14
N VAL A 43 -12.54 2.16 -1.17
CA VAL A 43 -11.76 2.93 -2.14
C VAL A 43 -12.68 3.44 -3.23
N VAL A 44 -12.55 4.72 -3.56
CA VAL A 44 -13.12 5.32 -4.76
C VAL A 44 -12.01 6.07 -5.50
N GLY A 45 -12.01 5.96 -6.81
CA GLY A 45 -11.03 6.69 -7.62
C GLY A 45 -11.57 7.09 -8.98
N TYR A 46 -10.90 8.07 -9.57
CA TYR A 46 -11.23 8.66 -10.85
C TYR A 46 -9.96 8.82 -11.68
N ASN A 47 -10.01 8.39 -12.93
CA ASN A 47 -8.92 8.52 -13.88
C ASN A 47 -9.31 9.59 -14.94
N PRO A 48 -9.07 10.90 -14.70
CA PRO A 48 -9.39 11.94 -15.66
C PRO A 48 -8.61 11.79 -16.97
N LEU A 49 -7.41 11.25 -16.87
CA LEU A 49 -6.49 11.01 -17.99
C LEU A 49 -5.85 9.63 -17.83
N SER A 50 -5.36 9.05 -18.91
CA SER A 50 -4.73 7.71 -18.89
C SER A 50 -3.49 7.62 -17.99
N TRP A 51 -2.83 8.75 -17.77
CA TRP A 51 -1.63 8.88 -16.95
C TRP A 51 -1.88 9.45 -15.54
N LEU A 52 -3.13 9.90 -15.22
CA LEU A 52 -3.47 10.55 -13.96
C LEU A 52 -4.61 9.81 -13.26
N ARG A 53 -4.40 9.48 -11.99
CA ARG A 53 -5.41 8.90 -11.09
C ARG A 53 -5.56 9.75 -9.84
N LEU A 54 -6.77 10.07 -9.50
CA LEU A 54 -7.18 10.65 -8.23
C LEU A 54 -7.88 9.56 -7.42
N GLN A 55 -7.56 9.41 -6.15
CA GLN A 55 -8.13 8.35 -5.33
C GLN A 55 -8.37 8.84 -3.91
N PHE A 56 -9.48 8.40 -3.33
CA PHE A 56 -9.80 8.62 -1.92
C PHE A 56 -10.09 7.27 -1.26
N GLN A 57 -9.50 7.06 -0.09
CA GLN A 57 -9.63 5.82 0.68
C GLN A 57 -9.86 6.18 2.14
N VAL A 58 -10.58 5.32 2.85
CA VAL A 58 -10.77 5.43 4.29
C VAL A 58 -10.36 4.11 4.94
N ASP A 59 -9.43 4.14 5.90
CA ASP A 59 -9.09 2.96 6.68
C ASP A 59 -9.92 2.94 7.96
N PHE A 60 -10.63 1.85 8.14
CA PHE A 60 -11.12 1.38 9.43
C PHE A 60 -10.07 0.41 9.97
N LEU A 61 -9.14 0.90 10.79
CA LEU A 61 -8.01 0.13 11.29
C LEU A 61 -8.22 -0.24 12.74
N TYR A 62 -8.13 -1.53 13.02
CA TYR A 62 -8.07 -2.04 14.38
C TYR A 62 -6.67 -2.58 14.67
N SER A 63 -5.98 -1.98 15.64
CA SER A 63 -4.73 -2.49 16.18
C SER A 63 -4.98 -3.24 17.48
N PHE A 64 -4.51 -4.47 17.54
CA PHE A 64 -4.66 -5.33 18.73
C PHE A 64 -3.93 -4.79 19.98
N TYR A 65 -3.06 -3.79 19.78
CA TYR A 65 -2.28 -3.19 20.89
C TYR A 65 -2.72 -1.78 21.25
N THR A 66 -3.23 -1.01 20.28
CA THR A 66 -3.51 0.41 20.50
C THR A 66 -4.96 0.80 20.24
N GLY A 67 -5.79 -0.13 19.71
CA GLY A 67 -7.21 0.10 19.49
C GLY A 67 -7.55 0.60 18.09
N PHE A 68 -8.64 1.33 17.96
CA PHE A 68 -9.25 1.67 16.69
C PHE A 68 -8.80 3.04 16.15
N TYR A 69 -8.50 3.09 14.84
CA TYR A 69 -8.13 4.29 14.11
C TYR A 69 -9.00 4.47 12.87
N LEU A 70 -9.33 5.72 12.58
CA LEU A 70 -9.79 6.15 11.26
C LEU A 70 -8.63 6.83 10.53
N ARG A 71 -8.42 6.46 9.25
CA ARG A 71 -7.45 7.12 8.40
C ARG A 71 -8.10 7.55 7.10
N TYR A 72 -7.91 8.79 6.73
CA TYR A 72 -8.34 9.34 5.44
C TYR A 72 -7.11 9.48 4.55
N LEU A 73 -7.20 8.95 3.33
CA LEU A 73 -6.05 8.75 2.44
C LEU A 73 -6.36 9.30 1.03
N PRO A 74 -6.47 10.63 0.86
CA PRO A 74 -6.46 11.20 -0.48
C PRO A 74 -5.12 10.97 -1.15
N ASP A 75 -5.13 10.52 -2.42
CA ASP A 75 -3.92 10.39 -3.21
C ASP A 75 -4.08 10.80 -4.67
N VAL A 76 -2.96 11.22 -5.24
CA VAL A 76 -2.78 11.51 -6.65
C VAL A 76 -1.68 10.61 -7.16
N SER A 77 -1.92 9.91 -8.26
CA SER A 77 -0.95 9.02 -8.87
C SER A 77 -0.76 9.33 -10.35
N PHE A 78 0.50 9.35 -10.75
CA PHE A 78 0.93 9.52 -12.14
C PHE A 78 1.45 8.19 -12.65
N HIS A 79 1.09 7.82 -13.89
CA HIS A 79 1.49 6.56 -14.52
C HIS A 79 2.01 6.83 -15.91
N TRP A 80 3.13 6.22 -16.29
CA TRP A 80 3.62 6.25 -17.67
C TRP A 80 4.31 4.94 -18.01
N LYS A 81 4.46 4.70 -19.31
CA LYS A 81 5.08 3.49 -19.85
C LYS A 81 6.14 3.87 -20.87
N ALA A 82 7.28 3.17 -20.80
CA ALA A 82 8.35 3.27 -21.79
C ALA A 82 8.87 1.84 -22.07
N SER A 83 8.64 1.34 -23.31
CA SER A 83 8.93 -0.04 -23.69
C SER A 83 8.27 -1.03 -22.70
N ASP A 84 9.06 -1.91 -22.11
CA ASP A 84 8.63 -2.92 -21.16
C ASP A 84 8.60 -2.41 -19.70
N PHE A 85 8.90 -1.13 -19.48
CA PHE A 85 8.86 -0.53 -18.17
C PHE A 85 7.58 0.25 -17.94
N ARG A 86 6.99 0.11 -16.75
CA ARG A 86 5.94 0.97 -16.22
C ARG A 86 6.48 1.72 -15.02
N PHE A 87 6.19 3.00 -14.98
CA PHE A 87 6.55 3.87 -13.90
C PHE A 87 5.28 4.38 -13.23
N SER A 88 5.31 4.53 -11.94
CA SER A 88 4.27 5.22 -11.20
C SER A 88 4.85 6.07 -10.09
N PHE A 89 4.27 7.25 -9.91
CA PHE A 89 4.52 8.13 -8.80
C PHE A 89 3.20 8.42 -8.09
N ARG A 90 3.14 8.17 -6.79
CA ARG A 90 1.97 8.45 -5.96
C ARG A 90 2.34 9.41 -4.85
N ASN A 91 1.61 10.50 -4.75
CA ASN A 91 1.60 11.37 -3.59
C ASN A 91 0.32 11.10 -2.79
N ARG A 92 0.45 10.81 -1.50
CA ARG A 92 -0.65 10.51 -0.59
C ARG A 92 -0.50 11.32 0.68
N VAL A 93 -1.57 11.97 1.09
CA VAL A 93 -1.68 12.52 2.44
C VAL A 93 -2.46 11.51 3.29
N GLN A 94 -1.95 11.21 4.46
CA GLN A 94 -2.60 10.32 5.42
C GLN A 94 -2.97 11.14 6.64
N PHE A 95 -4.27 11.27 6.92
CA PHE A 95 -4.79 11.81 8.17
C PHE A 95 -5.22 10.62 9.03
N SER A 96 -4.77 10.59 10.28
CA SER A 96 -5.06 9.48 11.20
C SER A 96 -5.63 10.03 12.49
N GLN A 97 -6.76 9.48 12.92
CA GLN A 97 -7.42 9.79 14.18
C GLN A 97 -7.52 8.52 15.02
N HIS A 98 -7.00 8.58 16.25
CA HIS A 98 -7.20 7.51 17.22
C HIS A 98 -8.53 7.74 17.93
N VAL A 99 -9.52 6.87 17.71
CA VAL A 99 -10.91 7.12 18.11
C VAL A 99 -11.10 7.26 19.62
N LYS A 100 -10.39 6.46 20.44
CA LYS A 100 -10.53 6.50 21.90
C LYS A 100 -9.92 7.75 22.55
N THR A 101 -8.82 8.26 21.99
CA THR A 101 -8.07 9.38 22.61
C THR A 101 -8.22 10.67 21.85
N ASP A 102 -8.97 10.65 20.75
CA ASP A 102 -9.16 11.76 19.80
C ASP A 102 -7.85 12.42 19.30
N LYS A 103 -6.74 11.68 19.43
CA LYS A 103 -5.45 12.13 18.92
C LYS A 103 -5.42 12.10 17.41
N PHE A 104 -5.07 13.22 16.81
CA PHE A 104 -4.95 13.39 15.38
C PHE A 104 -3.48 13.48 14.97
N SER A 105 -3.14 12.87 13.84
CA SER A 105 -1.83 12.98 13.22
C SER A 105 -1.96 12.95 11.70
N TYR A 106 -0.97 13.49 10.99
CA TYR A 106 -0.92 13.40 9.53
C TYR A 106 0.46 12.94 9.07
N ALA A 107 0.54 12.43 7.86
CA ALA A 107 1.80 12.12 7.18
C ALA A 107 1.64 12.29 5.68
N VAL A 108 2.70 12.74 5.02
CA VAL A 108 2.80 12.75 3.55
C VAL A 108 3.64 11.55 3.12
N ARG A 109 3.16 10.82 2.13
CA ARG A 109 3.78 9.61 1.60
C ARG A 109 3.97 9.77 0.10
N ASN A 110 5.20 9.66 -0.34
CA ASN A 110 5.54 9.69 -1.77
C ASN A 110 6.02 8.30 -2.17
N ARG A 111 5.35 7.65 -3.12
CA ARG A 111 5.78 6.34 -3.61
C ARG A 111 6.20 6.45 -5.06
N PHE A 112 7.43 6.06 -5.33
CA PHE A 112 7.93 5.84 -6.69
C PHE A 112 8.10 4.34 -6.91
N LYS A 113 7.52 3.81 -8.01
CA LYS A 113 7.57 2.40 -8.38
C LYS A 113 7.98 2.28 -9.85
N VAL A 114 8.85 1.32 -10.13
CA VAL A 114 9.23 0.87 -11.47
C VAL A 114 8.91 -0.60 -11.59
N ASP A 115 8.10 -0.97 -12.58
CA ASP A 115 7.81 -2.34 -12.95
C ASP A 115 8.51 -2.69 -14.27
N TYR A 116 9.20 -3.81 -14.34
CA TYR A 116 9.65 -4.42 -15.57
C TYR A 116 8.72 -5.56 -15.97
N MET A 117 8.06 -5.40 -17.09
CA MET A 117 7.15 -6.41 -17.65
C MET A 117 7.98 -7.40 -18.46
N ILE A 118 8.14 -8.63 -17.99
CA ILE A 118 8.90 -9.66 -18.68
C ILE A 118 8.18 -10.00 -20.00
N PRO A 119 8.80 -9.81 -21.18
CA PRO A 119 8.16 -10.05 -22.46
C PRO A 119 7.61 -11.49 -22.57
N LYS A 120 6.39 -11.62 -23.09
CA LYS A 120 5.69 -12.91 -23.27
C LYS A 120 5.46 -13.70 -21.98
N SER A 121 5.56 -13.07 -20.81
CA SER A 121 5.35 -13.69 -19.50
C SER A 121 4.16 -13.04 -18.78
N PRO A 122 3.41 -13.80 -17.97
CA PRO A 122 2.41 -13.22 -17.06
C PRO A 122 3.04 -12.56 -15.83
N VAL A 123 4.37 -12.53 -15.73
CA VAL A 123 5.13 -12.02 -14.58
C VAL A 123 5.70 -10.65 -14.89
N SER A 124 5.65 -9.76 -13.92
CA SER A 124 6.48 -8.55 -13.87
C SER A 124 7.20 -8.46 -12.54
N VAL A 125 8.39 -7.88 -12.54
CA VAL A 125 9.15 -7.61 -11.31
C VAL A 125 9.19 -6.13 -11.05
N HIS A 126 9.28 -5.72 -9.79
CA HIS A 126 9.28 -4.30 -9.47
C HIS A 126 10.15 -3.92 -8.29
N LEU A 127 10.56 -2.67 -8.31
CA LEU A 127 11.19 -1.96 -7.20
C LEU A 127 10.34 -0.74 -6.87
N ALA A 128 10.22 -0.43 -5.58
CA ALA A 128 9.60 0.83 -5.16
C ALA A 128 10.27 1.38 -3.90
N THR A 129 10.15 2.69 -3.75
CA THR A 129 10.52 3.39 -2.53
C THR A 129 9.37 4.27 -2.09
N GLU A 130 9.13 4.37 -0.79
CA GLU A 130 8.04 5.15 -0.22
C GLU A 130 8.51 5.87 1.05
N PRO A 131 9.11 7.08 0.91
CA PRO A 131 9.42 7.94 2.03
C PRO A 131 8.15 8.49 2.69
N TYR A 132 8.23 8.65 4.02
CA TYR A 132 7.19 9.21 4.88
C TYR A 132 7.70 10.48 5.55
N TRP A 133 6.90 11.51 5.47
CA TRP A 133 7.14 12.82 6.05
C TRP A 133 6.02 13.17 7.04
N TRP A 134 6.44 13.57 8.24
CA TRP A 134 5.59 14.24 9.20
C TRP A 134 6.47 15.33 9.79
N ASP A 135 6.23 16.50 9.93
CA ASP A 135 7.13 17.59 10.37
C ASP A 135 8.61 17.43 9.92
N ARG A 136 9.10 16.20 9.93
CA ARG A 136 10.42 15.75 9.45
C ARG A 136 10.31 14.43 8.71
N PHE A 137 11.39 14.00 8.09
CA PHE A 137 11.53 12.68 7.48
C PHE A 137 11.63 11.61 8.56
N ILE A 138 10.66 10.67 8.59
CA ILE A 138 10.52 9.71 9.69
C ILE A 138 10.89 8.28 9.32
N LYS A 139 10.59 7.84 8.09
CA LYS A 139 10.90 6.49 7.62
C LYS A 139 10.82 6.37 6.11
N THR A 140 11.44 5.32 5.57
CA THR A 140 11.25 4.90 4.18
C THR A 140 10.91 3.42 4.13
N ARG A 141 10.03 3.06 3.20
CA ARG A 141 9.80 1.68 2.79
C ARG A 141 10.48 1.43 1.46
N TYR A 142 11.21 0.36 1.35
CA TYR A 142 11.78 -0.15 0.11
C TYR A 142 11.09 -1.46 -0.22
N TYR A 143 10.65 -1.60 -1.46
CA TYR A 143 9.94 -2.79 -1.95
C TYR A 143 10.75 -3.44 -3.05
N LEU A 144 10.85 -4.76 -2.99
CA LEU A 144 11.32 -5.61 -4.06
C LEU A 144 10.26 -6.70 -4.23
N GLY A 145 9.66 -6.83 -5.41
CA GLY A 145 8.59 -7.77 -5.57
C GLY A 145 8.35 -8.22 -6.99
N ALA A 146 7.35 -9.11 -7.10
CA ALA A 146 6.88 -9.63 -8.36
C ALA A 146 5.34 -9.68 -8.38
N ASP A 147 4.77 -9.34 -9.54
CA ASP A 147 3.36 -9.44 -9.84
C ASP A 147 3.14 -10.62 -10.79
N PHE A 148 2.20 -11.51 -10.46
CA PHE A 148 1.81 -12.68 -11.23
C PHE A 148 0.38 -12.51 -11.72
N LYS A 149 0.19 -12.33 -13.02
CA LYS A 149 -1.15 -12.27 -13.62
C LYS A 149 -1.65 -13.69 -13.88
N ILE A 150 -2.56 -14.17 -13.03
CA ILE A 150 -3.15 -15.52 -13.15
C ILE A 150 -4.15 -15.56 -14.31
N ASN A 151 -5.03 -14.55 -14.39
CA ASN A 151 -5.96 -14.37 -15.50
C ASN A 151 -6.36 -12.88 -15.62
N LYS A 152 -7.37 -12.58 -16.46
CA LYS A 152 -7.84 -11.18 -16.66
C LYS A 152 -8.39 -10.51 -15.39
N ASN A 153 -8.87 -11.31 -14.44
CA ASN A 153 -9.55 -10.84 -13.24
C ASN A 153 -8.75 -11.04 -11.95
N LEU A 154 -7.71 -11.87 -11.99
CA LEU A 154 -6.97 -12.27 -10.79
C LEU A 154 -5.47 -12.09 -10.98
N SER A 155 -4.83 -11.41 -10.04
CA SER A 155 -3.38 -11.35 -9.94
C SER A 155 -2.92 -11.48 -8.48
N LEU A 156 -1.69 -11.94 -8.32
CA LEU A 156 -1.00 -12.08 -7.05
C LEU A 156 0.26 -11.24 -7.08
N THR A 157 0.52 -10.51 -6.00
CA THR A 157 1.79 -9.80 -5.77
C THR A 157 2.46 -10.37 -4.55
N ALA A 158 3.78 -10.57 -4.64
CA ALA A 158 4.61 -10.93 -3.51
C ALA A 158 5.76 -9.93 -3.39
N ASP A 159 5.86 -9.27 -2.25
CA ASP A 159 6.87 -8.26 -1.94
C ASP A 159 7.70 -8.64 -0.72
N TYR A 160 8.98 -8.37 -0.79
CA TYR A 160 9.81 -8.13 0.36
C TYR A 160 9.87 -6.63 0.62
N VAL A 161 9.53 -6.21 1.84
CA VAL A 161 9.51 -4.79 2.20
C VAL A 161 10.46 -4.56 3.37
N ARG A 162 11.40 -3.63 3.18
CA ARG A 162 12.24 -3.13 4.27
C ARG A 162 11.74 -1.78 4.73
N TYR A 163 11.42 -1.68 6.01
CA TYR A 163 11.20 -0.43 6.70
C TYR A 163 12.49 0.05 7.30
N GLN A 164 12.93 1.22 6.90
CA GLN A 164 14.03 1.92 7.54
C GLN A 164 13.47 3.09 8.33
N HIS A 165 13.68 3.09 9.63
CA HIS A 165 13.28 4.16 10.53
C HIS A 165 14.45 5.11 10.77
N TYR A 166 14.14 6.41 10.77
CA TYR A 166 15.12 7.47 11.03
C TYR A 166 14.89 8.12 12.41
N ASP A 167 13.83 7.72 13.10
CA ASP A 167 13.57 8.10 14.48
C ASP A 167 14.44 7.28 15.44
N ALA A 168 15.09 7.94 16.39
CA ALA A 168 15.91 7.27 17.40
C ALA A 168 15.08 6.24 18.20
N GLY A 169 15.64 5.04 18.35
CA GLY A 169 15.04 3.96 19.14
C GLY A 169 13.96 3.13 18.44
N LYS A 170 13.63 3.40 17.18
CA LYS A 170 12.76 2.53 16.39
C LYS A 170 13.58 1.58 15.54
N PRO A 171 13.47 0.25 15.75
CA PRO A 171 14.21 -0.71 14.94
C PRO A 171 13.68 -0.77 13.52
N ASP A 172 14.58 -1.05 12.57
CA ASP A 172 14.21 -1.41 11.22
C ASP A 172 13.39 -2.69 11.19
N GLN A 173 12.49 -2.81 10.23
CA GLN A 173 11.60 -3.96 10.11
C GLN A 173 11.62 -4.55 8.71
N ASN A 174 11.66 -5.87 8.63
CA ASN A 174 11.49 -6.61 7.39
C ASN A 174 10.09 -7.22 7.35
N VAL A 175 9.43 -7.12 6.20
CA VAL A 175 8.06 -7.58 6.00
C VAL A 175 8.00 -8.45 4.74
N VAL A 176 7.33 -9.58 4.83
CA VAL A 176 6.82 -10.30 3.65
C VAL A 176 5.38 -9.83 3.43
N TYR A 177 5.09 -9.37 2.23
CA TYR A 177 3.80 -8.79 1.89
C TYR A 177 3.21 -9.51 0.69
N LEU A 178 2.01 -10.05 0.86
CA LEU A 178 1.25 -10.76 -0.16
C LEU A 178 -0.02 -9.97 -0.49
N VAL A 179 -0.32 -9.83 -1.77
CA VAL A 179 -1.54 -9.16 -2.23
C VAL A 179 -2.26 -10.03 -3.24
N VAL A 180 -3.52 -10.32 -2.97
CA VAL A 180 -4.44 -10.91 -3.93
C VAL A 180 -5.32 -9.80 -4.49
N TYR A 181 -5.28 -9.60 -5.80
CA TYR A 181 -6.05 -8.58 -6.48
C TYR A 181 -7.13 -9.22 -7.37
N VAL A 182 -8.39 -8.86 -7.13
CA VAL A 182 -9.56 -9.34 -7.87
C VAL A 182 -10.22 -8.16 -8.59
N ARG A 183 -10.40 -8.27 -9.91
CA ARG A 183 -11.16 -7.32 -10.73
C ARG A 183 -12.52 -7.94 -11.10
N LEU A 184 -13.60 -7.19 -10.84
CA LEU A 184 -14.98 -7.58 -11.15
C LEU A 184 -15.48 -6.96 -12.46
#